data_4d2c7d35d16d491c41bbbbc7ec726450
#
_entry.id   4d2c7d35d16d491c41bbbbc7ec726450
#
_cell.length_a   1.000
_cell.length_b   1.000
_cell.length_c   1.000
_cell.angle_alpha   90.00
_cell.angle_beta   90.00
_cell.angle_gamma   90.00
#
_symmetry.space_group_name_H-M   'P 1'
#
loop_
_entity.id
_entity.type
_entity.pdbx_description
1 polymer ?
#
loop_
_entity_poly.entity_id
_entity_poly.type
_entity_poly.pdbx_seq_one_letter_code
_entity_poly.pdbx_strand_id
1 'polypeptide(L)'
;STQLTVRNLDYEEEKCYLIAGIDQDGEEGEHSVAVCAKVKDGPHFLIDKMNLIEASGNGAVDYREKGRLQFAVHNDGESPAHDVTLSVNALVPDQNLVIGEKTTIDTLEPGKIKYADIEIQALLNIASGDDDLELTANSLEKVSLDVPYPFLVKTKEVIPPKLIMADFSISNDFGTHYIPKNEIVKVIVRIQNVGEGLTESISVNVLESKDYLMPKFNGHITHSGLNRGEYVDIEFPIRSRKDQFWPVLELIDYLDNKVIQ
;
A
#
# COMPACT_ATOMS: atom_id res chain seq x y z
N SER A 1 -19.58 26.65 49.59
CA SER A 1 -18.38 25.77 49.65
C SER A 1 -17.23 26.44 48.93
N THR A 2 -16.10 26.49 49.56
CA THR A 2 -14.88 27.01 48.95
C THR A 2 -14.12 25.84 48.33
N GLN A 3 -13.91 25.89 47.03
CA GLN A 3 -13.18 24.83 46.31
C GLN A 3 -11.93 25.48 45.69
N LEU A 4 -10.75 24.89 45.96
CA LEU A 4 -9.51 25.23 45.29
C LEU A 4 -9.25 24.20 44.19
N THR A 5 -9.08 24.63 42.95
CA THR A 5 -8.68 23.80 41.82
C THR A 5 -7.27 24.19 41.42
N VAL A 6 -6.35 23.25 41.50
CA VAL A 6 -4.95 23.43 41.07
C VAL A 6 -4.82 22.80 39.69
N ARG A 7 -4.12 23.50 38.78
CA ARG A 7 -3.94 23.08 37.38
C ARG A 7 -2.45 23.12 37.02
N ASN A 8 -2.08 22.45 35.91
CA ASN A 8 -0.73 22.43 35.37
C ASN A 8 0.31 21.86 36.36
N LEU A 9 -0.05 20.74 36.99
CA LEU A 9 0.88 19.97 37.81
C LEU A 9 1.64 19.00 36.91
N ASP A 10 2.94 18.85 37.19
CA ASP A 10 3.74 17.81 36.54
C ASP A 10 3.43 16.44 37.16
N TYR A 11 3.64 15.37 36.35
CA TYR A 11 3.49 14.02 36.86
C TYR A 11 4.46 13.78 38.02
N GLU A 12 4.08 12.92 38.97
CA GLU A 12 4.79 12.62 40.21
C GLU A 12 4.94 13.82 41.20
N GLU A 13 4.49 15.00 40.84
CA GLU A 13 4.55 16.16 41.70
C GLU A 13 3.64 15.99 42.91
N GLU A 14 4.18 16.09 44.13
CA GLU A 14 3.39 16.12 45.35
C GLU A 14 3.14 17.56 45.79
N LYS A 15 1.87 17.91 45.98
CA LYS A 15 1.45 19.22 46.47
C LYS A 15 0.71 19.05 47.78
N CYS A 16 1.11 19.78 48.76
CA CYS A 16 0.48 19.85 50.08
C CYS A 16 -0.15 21.22 50.29
N TYR A 17 -1.36 21.24 50.78
CA TYR A 17 -2.11 22.46 51.08
C TYR A 17 -2.57 22.44 52.54
N LEU A 18 -2.49 23.60 53.16
CA LEU A 18 -3.09 23.86 54.45
C LEU A 18 -3.92 25.15 54.38
N ILE A 19 -4.88 25.29 55.22
CA ILE A 19 -5.79 26.40 55.24
C ILE A 19 -5.65 27.12 56.57
N ALA A 20 -5.55 28.45 56.55
CA ALA A 20 -5.62 29.29 57.68
C ALA A 20 -6.76 30.31 57.53
N GLY A 21 -7.41 30.67 58.60
CA GLY A 21 -8.34 31.80 58.63
C GLY A 21 -7.57 33.10 58.75
N ILE A 22 -8.03 34.14 58.06
CA ILE A 22 -7.52 35.51 58.25
C ILE A 22 -8.63 36.32 58.95
N ASP A 23 -8.32 36.94 60.03
CA ASP A 23 -9.28 37.79 60.76
C ASP A 23 -9.48 39.14 60.11
N GLN A 24 -10.32 40.01 60.72
CA GLN A 24 -10.66 41.34 60.18
C GLN A 24 -9.48 42.33 60.21
N ASP A 25 -8.47 42.07 61.07
CA ASP A 25 -7.28 42.89 61.22
C ASP A 25 -6.13 42.39 60.28
N GLY A 26 -6.37 41.28 59.55
CA GLY A 26 -5.41 40.69 58.58
C GLY A 26 -4.43 39.71 59.25
N GLU A 27 -4.66 39.33 60.50
CA GLU A 27 -3.84 38.34 61.22
C GLU A 27 -4.22 36.92 60.82
N GLU A 28 -3.19 36.07 60.55
CA GLU A 28 -3.36 34.70 60.15
C GLU A 28 -3.53 33.81 61.41
N GLY A 29 -4.63 33.05 61.43
CA GLY A 29 -4.92 32.09 62.50
C GLY A 29 -4.13 30.76 62.34
N GLU A 30 -4.43 29.80 63.24
CA GLU A 30 -3.81 28.47 63.16
C GLU A 30 -4.09 27.77 61.85
N HIS A 31 -3.01 27.15 61.30
CA HIS A 31 -3.13 26.33 60.08
C HIS A 31 -3.86 25.00 60.33
N SER A 32 -4.63 24.57 59.36
CA SER A 32 -5.17 23.24 59.32
C SER A 32 -4.04 22.17 59.23
N VAL A 33 -4.41 20.92 59.45
CA VAL A 33 -3.53 19.78 59.03
C VAL A 33 -3.31 19.86 57.54
N ALA A 34 -2.07 19.67 57.08
CA ALA A 34 -1.75 19.62 55.67
C ALA A 34 -2.41 18.42 55.01
N VAL A 35 -3.03 18.65 53.85
CA VAL A 35 -3.54 17.60 52.95
C VAL A 35 -2.65 17.56 51.72
N CYS A 36 -1.99 16.45 51.52
CA CYS A 36 -1.11 16.25 50.38
C CYS A 36 -1.76 15.35 49.35
N ALA A 37 -1.51 15.64 48.08
CA ALA A 37 -1.85 14.77 46.96
C ALA A 37 -0.66 14.68 46.02
N LYS A 38 -0.33 13.47 45.60
CA LYS A 38 0.66 13.25 44.55
C LYS A 38 -0.05 13.07 43.24
N VAL A 39 0.46 13.71 42.19
CA VAL A 39 -0.04 13.50 40.82
C VAL A 39 0.38 12.08 40.40
N LYS A 40 -0.54 11.30 39.89
CA LYS A 40 -0.24 9.99 39.37
C LYS A 40 0.75 10.07 38.20
N ASP A 41 1.52 9.00 38.02
CA ASP A 41 2.35 8.86 36.83
C ASP A 41 1.52 9.01 35.57
N GLY A 42 2.09 9.62 34.56
CA GLY A 42 1.45 9.82 33.27
C GLY A 42 1.20 8.52 32.51
N PRO A 43 0.60 8.62 31.34
CA PRO A 43 0.62 7.50 30.42
C PRO A 43 2.05 7.23 29.93
N HIS A 44 2.35 5.97 29.64
CA HIS A 44 3.61 5.55 29.05
C HIS A 44 3.33 4.55 27.92
N PHE A 45 4.01 4.69 26.77
CA PHE A 45 3.70 3.91 25.60
C PHE A 45 4.78 2.90 25.28
N LEU A 46 4.35 1.68 25.03
CA LEU A 46 5.15 0.61 24.45
C LEU A 46 4.51 0.10 23.17
N ILE A 47 5.31 -0.32 22.23
CA ILE A 47 4.87 -1.04 21.05
C ILE A 47 5.19 -2.51 21.25
N ASP A 48 4.18 -3.30 21.58
CA ASP A 48 4.36 -4.73 21.86
C ASP A 48 4.64 -5.52 20.60
N LYS A 49 4.02 -5.13 19.48
CA LYS A 49 4.10 -5.87 18.22
C LYS A 49 3.74 -5.00 17.02
N MET A 50 4.41 -5.26 15.91
CA MET A 50 4.03 -4.82 14.58
C MET A 50 3.76 -6.04 13.69
N ASN A 51 2.69 -6.00 12.91
CA ASN A 51 2.38 -6.98 11.88
C ASN A 51 2.19 -6.27 10.53
N LEU A 52 2.78 -6.81 9.49
CA LEU A 52 2.41 -6.49 8.12
C LEU A 52 1.24 -7.40 7.70
N ILE A 53 0.16 -6.80 7.22
CA ILE A 53 -1.02 -7.48 6.68
C ILE A 53 -1.12 -7.10 5.22
N GLU A 54 -0.87 -8.05 4.33
CA GLU A 54 -0.86 -7.88 2.88
C GLU A 54 -1.62 -9.02 2.19
N ALA A 55 -2.00 -8.85 0.93
CA ALA A 55 -2.88 -9.78 0.23
C ALA A 55 -2.17 -11.02 -0.30
N SER A 56 -0.89 -10.92 -0.64
CA SER A 56 -0.10 -12.01 -1.23
C SER A 56 0.26 -13.11 -0.23
N GLY A 57 0.30 -12.80 1.09
CA GLY A 57 0.65 -13.72 2.17
C GLY A 57 2.15 -14.10 2.20
N ASN A 58 3.00 -13.36 1.49
CA ASN A 58 4.44 -13.67 1.37
C ASN A 58 5.31 -12.88 2.36
N GLY A 59 4.73 -11.97 3.16
CA GLY A 59 5.42 -11.15 4.15
C GLY A 59 6.18 -9.96 3.56
N ALA A 60 5.86 -9.56 2.33
CA ALA A 60 6.41 -8.40 1.65
C ALA A 60 5.28 -7.60 0.99
N VAL A 61 5.47 -6.31 0.76
CA VAL A 61 4.56 -5.49 -0.05
C VAL A 61 5.03 -5.57 -1.49
N ASP A 62 4.32 -6.34 -2.31
CA ASP A 62 4.65 -6.54 -3.72
C ASP A 62 4.29 -5.28 -4.54
N TYR A 63 4.87 -5.11 -5.71
CA TYR A 63 4.53 -4.02 -6.61
C TYR A 63 3.01 -3.87 -6.79
N ARG A 64 2.51 -2.61 -6.80
CA ARG A 64 1.09 -2.26 -6.84
C ARG A 64 0.25 -2.79 -5.69
N GLU A 65 0.82 -3.51 -4.73
CA GLU A 65 0.11 -4.05 -3.58
C GLU A 65 -0.15 -2.98 -2.53
N LYS A 66 -1.30 -3.10 -1.89
CA LYS A 66 -1.66 -2.36 -0.67
C LYS A 66 -1.64 -3.29 0.51
N GLY A 67 -1.05 -2.83 1.59
CA GLY A 67 -1.01 -3.52 2.86
C GLY A 67 -1.39 -2.59 4.01
N ARG A 68 -1.35 -3.13 5.21
CA ARG A 68 -1.53 -2.39 6.46
C ARG A 68 -0.45 -2.78 7.46
N LEU A 69 0.12 -1.78 8.09
CA LEU A 69 1.00 -1.91 9.24
C LEU A 69 0.12 -1.83 10.48
N GLN A 70 -0.06 -2.94 11.19
CA GLN A 70 -0.85 -3.01 12.42
C GLN A 70 0.08 -2.99 13.63
N PHE A 71 -0.10 -2.00 14.49
CA PHE A 71 0.68 -1.83 15.72
C PHE A 71 -0.18 -2.14 16.95
N ALA A 72 0.36 -2.96 17.86
CA ALA A 72 -0.20 -3.16 19.19
C ALA A 72 0.42 -2.13 20.13
N VAL A 73 -0.35 -1.10 20.49
CA VAL A 73 0.08 -0.01 21.37
C VAL A 73 -0.40 -0.31 22.78
N HIS A 74 0.53 -0.36 23.73
CA HIS A 74 0.28 -0.64 25.13
C HIS A 74 0.53 0.64 25.96
N ASN A 75 -0.41 0.98 26.83
CA ASN A 75 -0.19 1.97 27.87
C ASN A 75 0.15 1.24 29.19
N ASP A 76 1.42 1.17 29.54
CA ASP A 76 1.88 0.58 30.80
C ASP A 76 2.08 1.63 31.92
N GLY A 77 1.69 2.90 31.66
CA GLY A 77 1.61 3.95 32.65
C GLY A 77 0.40 3.84 33.59
N GLU A 78 0.27 4.78 34.51
CA GLU A 78 -0.79 4.78 35.52
C GLU A 78 -2.01 5.65 35.16
N SER A 79 -1.89 6.46 34.11
CA SER A 79 -2.95 7.39 33.67
C SER A 79 -3.41 7.06 32.25
N PRO A 80 -4.70 7.33 31.90
CA PRO A 80 -5.15 7.17 30.54
C PRO A 80 -4.46 8.16 29.60
N ALA A 81 -4.29 7.75 28.35
CA ALA A 81 -3.83 8.59 27.27
C ALA A 81 -4.99 8.89 26.31
N HIS A 82 -5.07 10.12 25.83
CA HIS A 82 -6.10 10.57 24.91
C HIS A 82 -5.47 11.02 23.58
N ASP A 83 -6.21 10.81 22.48
CA ASP A 83 -5.82 11.18 21.12
C ASP A 83 -4.39 10.70 20.76
N VAL A 84 -4.09 9.45 21.09
CA VAL A 84 -2.77 8.86 20.81
C VAL A 84 -2.60 8.73 19.30
N THR A 85 -1.82 9.62 18.72
CA THR A 85 -1.58 9.72 17.28
C THR A 85 -0.30 8.98 16.91
N LEU A 86 -0.41 8.02 16.01
CA LEU A 86 0.68 7.23 15.46
C LEU A 86 1.05 7.73 14.06
N SER A 87 2.33 7.83 13.78
CA SER A 87 2.87 8.18 12.46
C SER A 87 4.06 7.29 12.13
N VAL A 88 4.11 6.82 10.89
CA VAL A 88 5.24 6.05 10.34
C VAL A 88 6.03 6.93 9.40
N ASN A 89 7.35 6.89 9.52
CA ASN A 89 8.27 7.62 8.65
C ASN A 89 9.31 6.66 8.09
N ALA A 90 9.72 6.87 6.84
CA ALA A 90 10.86 6.17 6.26
C ALA A 90 12.17 6.86 6.68
N LEU A 91 13.16 6.08 7.15
CA LEU A 91 14.49 6.61 7.48
C LEU A 91 15.24 7.02 6.22
N VAL A 92 15.04 6.27 5.13
CA VAL A 92 15.49 6.62 3.80
C VAL A 92 14.26 6.68 2.91
N PRO A 93 13.86 7.87 2.43
CA PRO A 93 12.65 7.98 1.61
C PRO A 93 12.78 7.19 0.30
N ASP A 94 11.88 6.22 0.07
CA ASP A 94 11.65 5.63 -1.23
C ASP A 94 10.36 6.22 -1.83
N GLN A 95 10.47 6.84 -3.00
CA GLN A 95 9.33 7.43 -3.72
C GLN A 95 8.31 6.38 -4.20
N ASN A 96 8.71 5.11 -4.24
CA ASN A 96 7.88 4.00 -4.69
C ASN A 96 7.19 3.25 -3.54
N LEU A 97 7.50 3.59 -2.27
CA LEU A 97 6.81 3.11 -1.09
C LEU A 97 5.99 4.24 -0.47
N VAL A 98 4.67 4.15 -0.61
CA VAL A 98 3.73 5.15 -0.08
C VAL A 98 3.27 4.71 1.30
N ILE A 99 3.51 5.55 2.30
CA ILE A 99 3.04 5.37 3.67
C ILE A 99 1.79 6.21 3.84
N GLY A 100 0.74 5.62 4.40
CA GLY A 100 -0.55 6.27 4.63
C GLY A 100 -0.49 7.36 5.70
N GLU A 101 -1.62 8.04 5.88
CA GLU A 101 -1.75 9.07 6.88
C GLU A 101 -1.66 8.49 8.31
N LYS A 102 -1.34 9.38 9.25
CA LYS A 102 -1.35 9.08 10.68
C LYS A 102 -2.72 8.55 11.13
N THR A 103 -2.71 7.66 12.11
CA THR A 103 -3.92 7.13 12.76
C THR A 103 -3.98 7.56 14.22
N THR A 104 -5.18 7.58 14.81
CA THR A 104 -5.37 8.04 16.19
C THR A 104 -6.19 7.03 16.98
N ILE A 105 -5.77 6.76 18.21
CA ILE A 105 -6.51 6.01 19.22
C ILE A 105 -7.12 7.04 20.19
N ASP A 106 -8.45 7.15 20.24
CA ASP A 106 -9.15 8.16 21.04
C ASP A 106 -8.77 8.13 22.53
N THR A 107 -8.77 6.93 23.13
CA THR A 107 -8.40 6.73 24.54
C THR A 107 -7.68 5.39 24.70
N LEU A 108 -6.59 5.41 25.42
CA LEU A 108 -5.83 4.20 25.77
C LEU A 108 -5.66 4.15 27.31
N GLU A 109 -6.50 3.30 27.94
CA GLU A 109 -6.53 3.15 29.38
C GLU A 109 -5.24 2.49 29.94
N PRO A 110 -4.86 2.73 31.20
CA PRO A 110 -3.75 2.07 31.87
C PRO A 110 -3.83 0.53 31.77
N GLY A 111 -2.71 -0.10 31.45
CA GLY A 111 -2.57 -1.55 31.32
C GLY A 111 -3.33 -2.14 30.13
N LYS A 112 -3.82 -1.32 29.18
CA LYS A 112 -4.53 -1.80 27.99
C LYS A 112 -3.70 -1.70 26.75
N ILE A 113 -3.99 -2.63 25.83
CA ILE A 113 -3.45 -2.68 24.47
C ILE A 113 -4.57 -2.34 23.49
N LYS A 114 -4.28 -1.46 22.55
CA LYS A 114 -5.14 -1.19 21.39
C LYS A 114 -4.35 -1.34 20.10
N TYR A 115 -5.05 -1.76 19.05
CA TYR A 115 -4.46 -1.90 17.72
C TYR A 115 -4.76 -0.65 16.89
N ALA A 116 -3.74 -0.23 16.14
CA ALA A 116 -3.84 0.88 15.20
C ALA A 116 -3.23 0.47 13.87
N ASP A 117 -3.91 0.81 12.77
CA ASP A 117 -3.51 0.43 11.42
C ASP A 117 -3.07 1.69 10.66
N ILE A 118 -1.95 1.58 9.91
CA ILE A 118 -1.48 2.57 8.95
C ILE A 118 -1.37 1.88 7.60
N GLU A 119 -1.96 2.45 6.55
CA GLU A 119 -1.86 1.91 5.20
C GLU A 119 -0.44 2.03 4.66
N ILE A 120 -0.05 1.06 3.83
CA ILE A 120 1.20 1.08 3.07
C ILE A 120 0.92 0.58 1.66
N GLN A 121 1.59 1.15 0.67
CA GLN A 121 1.43 0.74 -0.72
C GLN A 121 2.76 0.80 -1.45
N ALA A 122 3.13 -0.29 -2.12
CA ALA A 122 4.20 -0.29 -3.10
C ALA A 122 3.68 0.16 -4.47
N LEU A 123 4.41 1.04 -5.14
CA LEU A 123 4.12 1.46 -6.51
C LEU A 123 4.73 0.49 -7.52
N LEU A 124 4.46 0.73 -8.81
CA LEU A 124 4.93 -0.14 -9.89
C LEU A 124 6.44 -0.33 -9.93
N ASN A 125 7.20 0.73 -9.64
CA ASN A 125 8.66 0.75 -9.75
C ASN A 125 9.37 0.47 -8.41
N ILE A 126 8.67 -0.13 -7.45
CA ILE A 126 9.31 -0.55 -6.19
C ILE A 126 10.44 -1.54 -6.48
N ALA A 127 11.57 -1.38 -5.82
CA ALA A 127 12.66 -2.35 -5.85
C ALA A 127 12.44 -3.43 -4.79
N SER A 128 13.01 -4.61 -5.01
CA SER A 128 13.06 -5.64 -3.95
C SER A 128 14.09 -5.23 -2.91
N GLY A 129 13.69 -5.27 -1.64
CA GLY A 129 14.58 -4.89 -0.54
C GLY A 129 13.92 -4.87 0.82
N ASP A 130 14.64 -4.34 1.78
CA ASP A 130 14.15 -4.05 3.12
C ASP A 130 14.14 -2.52 3.30
N ASP A 131 12.99 -1.95 3.60
CA ASP A 131 12.82 -0.53 3.88
C ASP A 131 12.83 -0.30 5.39
N ASP A 132 13.76 0.55 5.84
CA ASP A 132 13.90 0.96 7.23
C ASP A 132 12.86 2.03 7.58
N LEU A 133 11.92 1.68 8.46
CA LEU A 133 10.86 2.56 8.92
C LEU A 133 10.91 2.75 10.43
N GLU A 134 10.33 3.84 10.90
CA GLU A 134 10.15 4.11 12.33
C GLU A 134 8.71 4.56 12.62
N LEU A 135 8.17 4.08 13.74
CA LEU A 135 6.91 4.55 14.29
C LEU A 135 7.16 5.56 15.41
N THR A 136 6.43 6.66 15.35
CA THR A 136 6.32 7.61 16.46
C THR A 136 4.89 7.63 16.97
N ALA A 137 4.69 7.83 18.26
CA ALA A 137 3.39 8.02 18.89
C ALA A 137 3.43 9.23 19.83
N ASN A 138 2.35 10.02 19.83
CA ASN A 138 2.18 11.19 20.68
C ASN A 138 0.75 11.27 21.17
N SER A 139 0.53 11.72 22.40
CA SER A 139 -0.79 11.91 22.98
C SER A 139 -1.14 13.38 23.24
N LEU A 140 -2.41 13.65 23.58
CA LEU A 140 -2.88 14.95 24.02
C LEU A 140 -2.15 15.44 25.27
N GLU A 141 -1.74 14.54 26.16
CA GLU A 141 -0.96 14.83 27.36
C GLU A 141 0.50 15.19 27.07
N LYS A 142 0.89 15.24 25.79
CA LYS A 142 2.25 15.51 25.30
C LYS A 142 3.27 14.43 25.70
N VAL A 143 2.79 13.23 25.92
CA VAL A 143 3.63 12.05 26.11
C VAL A 143 3.87 11.40 24.75
N SER A 144 5.10 10.94 24.51
CA SER A 144 5.51 10.26 23.28
C SER A 144 6.20 8.94 23.63
N LEU A 145 6.46 8.11 22.63
CA LEU A 145 7.40 6.99 22.80
C LEU A 145 8.77 7.53 23.25
N ASP A 146 9.40 6.85 24.19
CA ASP A 146 10.75 7.21 24.68
C ASP A 146 11.77 7.23 23.55
N VAL A 147 11.64 6.27 22.63
CA VAL A 147 12.42 6.16 21.40
C VAL A 147 11.49 5.75 20.27
N PRO A 148 11.61 6.34 19.09
CA PRO A 148 10.89 5.85 17.92
C PRO A 148 11.08 4.35 17.73
N TYR A 149 10.00 3.64 17.42
CA TYR A 149 10.05 2.17 17.26
C TYR A 149 10.52 1.82 15.84
N PRO A 150 11.76 1.28 15.68
CA PRO A 150 12.28 0.93 14.37
C PRO A 150 11.73 -0.43 13.93
N PHE A 151 11.45 -0.58 12.64
CA PHE A 151 11.05 -1.84 12.03
C PHE A 151 11.39 -1.87 10.53
N LEU A 152 11.39 -3.08 9.96
CA LEU A 152 11.65 -3.30 8.54
C LEU A 152 10.36 -3.72 7.84
N VAL A 153 10.17 -3.21 6.63
CA VAL A 153 9.18 -3.69 5.69
C VAL A 153 9.89 -4.23 4.47
N LYS A 154 9.59 -5.48 4.12
CA LYS A 154 10.09 -6.06 2.88
C LYS A 154 9.25 -5.60 1.73
N THR A 155 9.91 -5.28 0.63
CA THR A 155 9.27 -4.94 -0.64
C THR A 155 9.72 -5.89 -1.73
N LYS A 156 8.91 -6.03 -2.79
CA LYS A 156 9.21 -6.94 -3.89
C LYS A 156 8.84 -6.32 -5.23
N GLU A 157 9.83 -6.27 -6.10
CA GLU A 157 9.68 -5.75 -7.45
C GLU A 157 8.84 -6.67 -8.35
N VAL A 158 8.30 -6.08 -9.41
CA VAL A 158 7.67 -6.84 -10.47
C VAL A 158 8.73 -7.58 -11.30
N ILE A 159 8.49 -8.87 -11.53
CA ILE A 159 9.23 -9.61 -12.55
C ILE A 159 8.45 -9.45 -13.87
N PRO A 160 8.97 -8.72 -14.87
CA PRO A 160 8.20 -8.40 -16.06
C PRO A 160 8.01 -9.64 -16.95
N PRO A 161 6.83 -9.80 -17.59
CA PRO A 161 6.65 -10.74 -18.69
C PRO A 161 7.41 -10.25 -19.93
N LYS A 162 7.59 -11.14 -20.89
CA LYS A 162 8.10 -10.81 -22.23
C LYS A 162 7.25 -11.51 -23.27
N LEU A 163 6.37 -10.78 -23.91
CA LEU A 163 5.50 -11.30 -24.96
C LEU A 163 6.21 -11.27 -26.32
N ILE A 164 6.08 -12.36 -27.07
CA ILE A 164 6.51 -12.44 -28.46
C ILE A 164 5.39 -13.06 -29.31
N MET A 165 5.38 -12.73 -30.59
CA MET A 165 4.66 -13.49 -31.59
C MET A 165 5.51 -14.71 -31.98
N ALA A 166 5.17 -15.88 -31.45
CA ALA A 166 5.98 -17.11 -31.59
C ALA A 166 5.72 -17.82 -32.90
N ASP A 167 4.50 -17.70 -33.46
CA ASP A 167 4.10 -18.35 -34.70
C ASP A 167 2.98 -17.55 -35.38
N PHE A 168 2.87 -17.74 -36.67
CA PHE A 168 1.86 -17.12 -37.51
C PHE A 168 1.41 -18.12 -38.57
N SER A 169 0.11 -18.32 -38.70
CA SER A 169 -0.45 -19.17 -39.74
C SER A 169 -1.72 -18.57 -40.36
N ILE A 170 -2.02 -19.01 -41.56
CA ILE A 170 -3.23 -18.61 -42.30
C ILE A 170 -4.01 -19.87 -42.57
N SER A 171 -5.29 -19.85 -42.20
CA SER A 171 -6.23 -20.89 -42.53
C SER A 171 -7.17 -20.36 -43.61
N ASN A 172 -7.16 -20.98 -44.77
CA ASN A 172 -8.09 -20.69 -45.85
C ASN A 172 -8.49 -21.99 -46.54
N ASP A 173 -9.60 -21.92 -47.29
CA ASP A 173 -10.12 -23.09 -48.01
C ASP A 173 -9.29 -23.49 -49.24
N PHE A 174 -8.25 -22.73 -49.56
CA PHE A 174 -7.42 -22.92 -50.75
C PHE A 174 -6.09 -23.59 -50.47
N GLY A 175 -5.75 -23.86 -49.20
CA GLY A 175 -4.47 -24.52 -48.82
C GLY A 175 -3.25 -23.64 -49.13
N THR A 176 -3.38 -22.35 -49.22
CA THR A 176 -2.30 -21.42 -49.55
C THR A 176 -1.72 -20.83 -48.26
N HIS A 177 -0.40 -20.49 -48.29
CA HIS A 177 0.30 -19.84 -47.17
C HIS A 177 0.37 -18.32 -47.30
N TYR A 178 -0.42 -17.73 -48.17
CA TYR A 178 -0.55 -16.29 -48.36
C TYR A 178 -2.00 -15.85 -48.35
N ILE A 179 -2.23 -14.56 -48.09
CA ILE A 179 -3.58 -13.98 -48.10
C ILE A 179 -3.96 -13.59 -49.55
N PRO A 180 -4.91 -14.32 -50.21
CA PRO A 180 -5.32 -13.97 -51.53
C PRO A 180 -6.09 -12.65 -51.53
N LYS A 181 -5.95 -11.87 -52.61
CA LYS A 181 -6.65 -10.61 -52.76
C LYS A 181 -8.16 -10.81 -52.77
N ASN A 182 -8.86 -9.97 -52.01
CA ASN A 182 -10.33 -9.94 -51.85
C ASN A 182 -10.94 -11.16 -51.15
N GLU A 183 -10.20 -12.16 -50.79
CA GLU A 183 -10.65 -13.31 -49.99
C GLU A 183 -10.61 -13.02 -48.51
N ILE A 184 -11.53 -13.63 -47.75
CA ILE A 184 -11.50 -13.62 -46.29
C ILE A 184 -10.71 -14.83 -45.83
N VAL A 185 -9.67 -14.62 -45.12
CA VAL A 185 -8.87 -15.66 -44.50
C VAL A 185 -8.89 -15.54 -42.98
N LYS A 186 -8.76 -16.65 -42.28
CA LYS A 186 -8.55 -16.68 -40.85
C LYS A 186 -7.06 -16.62 -40.59
N VAL A 187 -6.61 -15.59 -39.88
CA VAL A 187 -5.25 -15.45 -39.38
C VAL A 187 -5.20 -16.02 -37.97
N ILE A 188 -4.20 -16.83 -37.70
CA ILE A 188 -3.93 -17.42 -36.39
C ILE A 188 -2.55 -16.98 -35.97
N VAL A 189 -2.48 -16.31 -34.82
CA VAL A 189 -1.20 -15.82 -34.27
C VAL A 189 -1.00 -16.44 -32.91
N ARG A 190 0.16 -17.08 -32.71
CA ARG A 190 0.58 -17.59 -31.43
C ARG A 190 1.36 -16.56 -30.67
N ILE A 191 0.84 -16.16 -29.51
CA ILE A 191 1.51 -15.25 -28.58
C ILE A 191 2.03 -16.07 -27.41
N GLN A 192 3.30 -15.92 -27.08
CA GLN A 192 3.96 -16.66 -26.01
C GLN A 192 4.62 -15.70 -25.04
N ASN A 193 4.52 -16.01 -23.74
CA ASN A 193 5.30 -15.36 -22.71
C ASN A 193 6.65 -16.08 -22.55
N VAL A 194 7.72 -15.46 -23.04
CA VAL A 194 9.11 -15.96 -22.88
C VAL A 194 9.86 -15.26 -21.74
N GLY A 195 9.21 -14.34 -21.05
CA GLY A 195 9.71 -13.69 -19.84
C GLY A 195 9.64 -14.58 -18.63
N GLU A 196 10.17 -14.12 -17.51
CA GLU A 196 10.13 -14.86 -16.25
C GLU A 196 8.88 -14.55 -15.41
N GLY A 197 8.33 -13.34 -15.56
CA GLY A 197 7.11 -12.91 -14.87
C GLY A 197 5.84 -13.39 -15.55
N LEU A 198 4.79 -13.56 -14.75
CA LEU A 198 3.42 -13.76 -15.22
C LEU A 198 2.93 -12.50 -15.93
N THR A 199 2.19 -12.61 -17.02
CA THR A 199 1.31 -11.52 -17.47
C THR A 199 -0.10 -11.76 -16.97
N GLU A 200 -0.73 -10.74 -16.35
CA GLU A 200 -2.10 -10.83 -15.83
C GLU A 200 -3.14 -10.75 -16.95
N SER A 201 -2.83 -9.98 -17.99
CA SER A 201 -3.67 -9.82 -19.17
C SER A 201 -2.83 -9.49 -20.40
N ILE A 202 -3.38 -9.76 -21.56
CA ILE A 202 -2.78 -9.44 -22.86
C ILE A 202 -3.83 -8.74 -23.70
N SER A 203 -3.45 -7.61 -24.28
CA SER A 203 -4.22 -6.95 -25.33
C SER A 203 -3.51 -7.09 -26.66
N VAL A 204 -4.23 -7.50 -27.69
CA VAL A 204 -3.75 -7.62 -29.06
C VAL A 204 -4.55 -6.70 -29.94
N ASN A 205 -3.88 -5.73 -30.55
CA ASN A 205 -4.48 -4.82 -31.51
C ASN A 205 -3.97 -5.16 -32.91
N VAL A 206 -4.89 -5.43 -33.83
CA VAL A 206 -4.59 -5.49 -35.26
C VAL A 206 -4.66 -4.07 -35.78
N LEU A 207 -3.52 -3.52 -36.18
CA LEU A 207 -3.45 -2.12 -36.60
C LEU A 207 -4.20 -1.92 -37.92
N GLU A 208 -4.99 -0.87 -38.02
CA GLU A 208 -5.72 -0.54 -39.24
C GLU A 208 -4.77 -0.24 -40.40
N SER A 209 -5.16 -0.68 -41.60
CA SER A 209 -4.41 -0.42 -42.84
C SER A 209 -5.37 -0.24 -44.01
N LYS A 210 -4.95 0.58 -44.97
CA LYS A 210 -5.65 0.69 -46.27
C LYS A 210 -5.58 -0.58 -47.12
N ASP A 211 -4.69 -1.50 -46.78
CA ASP A 211 -4.35 -2.70 -47.54
C ASP A 211 -5.24 -3.89 -47.19
N TYR A 212 -6.04 -3.78 -46.14
CA TYR A 212 -6.97 -4.81 -45.70
C TYR A 212 -8.22 -4.27 -44.99
N LEU A 213 -9.20 -5.12 -44.81
CA LEU A 213 -10.40 -4.94 -43.99
C LEU A 213 -10.48 -6.04 -42.96
N MET A 214 -11.09 -5.76 -41.83
CA MET A 214 -11.38 -6.71 -40.76
C MET A 214 -12.91 -6.94 -40.69
N PRO A 215 -13.48 -7.86 -41.49
CA PRO A 215 -14.90 -8.06 -41.53
C PRO A 215 -15.45 -8.58 -40.19
N LYS A 216 -16.40 -7.85 -39.59
CA LYS A 216 -17.04 -8.22 -38.32
C LYS A 216 -16.07 -8.35 -37.13
N PHE A 217 -14.92 -7.69 -37.19
CA PHE A 217 -13.92 -7.66 -36.15
C PHE A 217 -13.45 -6.22 -35.89
N ASN A 218 -13.37 -5.81 -34.62
CA ASN A 218 -13.02 -4.45 -34.24
C ASN A 218 -11.51 -4.20 -34.11
N GLY A 219 -10.69 -5.19 -34.46
CA GLY A 219 -9.24 -5.08 -34.39
C GLY A 219 -8.64 -5.27 -33.01
N HIS A 220 -9.44 -5.59 -31.99
CA HIS A 220 -8.97 -5.72 -30.61
C HIS A 220 -9.40 -7.05 -29.99
N ILE A 221 -8.46 -7.73 -29.33
CA ILE A 221 -8.69 -8.97 -28.58
C ILE A 221 -7.99 -8.84 -27.24
N THR A 222 -8.65 -9.27 -26.17
CA THR A 222 -8.06 -9.43 -24.85
C THR A 222 -8.03 -10.90 -24.46
N HIS A 223 -6.99 -11.28 -23.76
CA HIS A 223 -6.83 -12.63 -23.20
C HIS A 223 -6.43 -12.52 -21.73
N SER A 224 -6.77 -13.55 -20.93
CA SER A 224 -6.25 -13.71 -19.58
C SER A 224 -4.73 -13.91 -19.59
N GLY A 225 -4.11 -13.80 -18.44
CA GLY A 225 -2.66 -13.90 -18.32
C GLY A 225 -2.05 -15.19 -18.83
N LEU A 226 -0.74 -15.15 -19.05
CA LEU A 226 0.10 -16.30 -19.41
C LEU A 226 1.26 -16.41 -18.42
N ASN A 227 1.47 -17.61 -17.87
CA ASN A 227 2.67 -17.94 -17.12
C ASN A 227 3.89 -18.01 -18.05
N ARG A 228 5.08 -18.08 -17.46
CA ARG A 228 6.32 -18.31 -18.20
C ARG A 228 6.20 -19.55 -19.09
N GLY A 229 6.51 -19.39 -20.37
CA GLY A 229 6.48 -20.45 -21.38
C GLY A 229 5.10 -20.78 -21.95
N GLU A 230 4.01 -20.32 -21.34
CA GLU A 230 2.66 -20.51 -21.86
C GLU A 230 2.42 -19.68 -23.12
N TYR A 231 1.47 -20.14 -23.93
CA TYR A 231 1.06 -19.46 -25.15
C TYR A 231 -0.45 -19.48 -25.31
N VAL A 232 -0.94 -18.58 -26.17
CA VAL A 232 -2.31 -18.54 -26.66
C VAL A 232 -2.34 -18.34 -28.16
N ASP A 233 -3.24 -19.03 -28.84
CA ASP A 233 -3.50 -18.83 -30.25
C ASP A 233 -4.71 -17.87 -30.41
N ILE A 234 -4.47 -16.73 -31.04
CA ILE A 234 -5.46 -15.69 -31.30
C ILE A 234 -5.86 -15.75 -32.77
N GLU A 235 -7.17 -15.81 -33.02
CA GLU A 235 -7.72 -15.95 -34.36
C GLU A 235 -8.54 -14.71 -34.74
N PHE A 236 -8.36 -14.20 -35.94
CA PHE A 236 -9.17 -13.11 -36.49
C PHE A 236 -9.31 -13.16 -38.01
N PRO A 237 -10.42 -12.65 -38.57
CA PRO A 237 -10.65 -12.62 -40.02
C PRO A 237 -10.01 -11.39 -40.64
N ILE A 238 -9.34 -11.57 -41.79
CA ILE A 238 -8.85 -10.48 -42.63
C ILE A 238 -9.31 -10.69 -44.08
N ARG A 239 -9.68 -9.57 -44.74
CA ARG A 239 -9.86 -9.51 -46.18
C ARG A 239 -8.81 -8.58 -46.77
N SER A 240 -7.83 -9.13 -47.49
CA SER A 240 -6.80 -8.33 -48.14
C SER A 240 -7.33 -7.61 -49.37
N ARG A 241 -6.82 -6.39 -49.60
CA ARG A 241 -7.01 -5.61 -50.85
C ARG A 241 -5.82 -5.74 -51.81
N LYS A 242 -4.74 -6.36 -51.35
CA LYS A 242 -3.51 -6.58 -52.12
C LYS A 242 -3.11 -8.05 -52.05
N ASP A 243 -2.36 -8.48 -53.04
CA ASP A 243 -1.67 -9.77 -52.97
C ASP A 243 -0.44 -9.64 -52.03
N GLN A 244 -0.20 -10.68 -51.22
CA GLN A 244 0.96 -10.76 -50.34
C GLN A 244 1.14 -9.56 -49.38
N PHE A 245 0.26 -9.46 -48.42
CA PHE A 245 0.38 -8.47 -47.36
C PHE A 245 0.33 -9.19 -45.99
N TRP A 246 0.93 -8.57 -44.98
CA TRP A 246 0.95 -9.05 -43.61
C TRP A 246 0.28 -8.04 -42.67
N PRO A 247 -0.58 -8.47 -41.76
CA PRO A 247 -1.11 -7.57 -40.74
C PRO A 247 0.00 -7.16 -39.78
N VAL A 248 -0.08 -5.95 -39.29
CA VAL A 248 0.77 -5.47 -38.22
C VAL A 248 0.01 -5.56 -36.91
N LEU A 249 0.61 -6.17 -35.93
CA LEU A 249 0.03 -6.38 -34.59
C LEU A 249 0.75 -5.55 -33.54
N GLU A 250 0.00 -5.03 -32.60
CA GLU A 250 0.51 -4.44 -31.37
C GLU A 250 0.10 -5.34 -30.21
N LEU A 251 1.10 -5.86 -29.49
CA LEU A 251 0.91 -6.64 -28.27
C LEU A 251 1.14 -5.71 -27.08
N ILE A 252 0.24 -5.71 -26.12
CA ILE A 252 0.34 -4.91 -24.91
C ILE A 252 0.15 -5.84 -23.72
N ASP A 253 1.11 -5.87 -22.80
CA ASP A 253 0.98 -6.58 -21.54
C ASP A 253 0.28 -5.71 -20.47
N TYR A 254 0.03 -6.28 -19.30
CA TYR A 254 -0.62 -5.58 -18.18
C TYR A 254 0.24 -4.46 -17.56
N LEU A 255 1.54 -4.39 -17.90
CA LEU A 255 2.45 -3.32 -17.49
C LEU A 255 2.54 -2.18 -18.54
N ASP A 256 1.65 -2.22 -19.56
CA ASP A 256 1.65 -1.31 -20.70
C ASP A 256 2.91 -1.39 -21.59
N ASN A 257 3.72 -2.48 -21.47
CA ASN A 257 4.79 -2.74 -22.41
C ASN A 257 4.21 -3.10 -23.77
N LYS A 258 4.66 -2.41 -24.80
CA LYS A 258 4.21 -2.57 -26.19
C LYS A 258 5.26 -3.23 -27.06
N VAL A 259 4.82 -4.23 -27.81
CA VAL A 259 5.61 -4.87 -28.86
C VAL A 259 4.84 -4.76 -30.16
N ILE A 260 5.46 -4.20 -31.20
CA ILE A 260 4.89 -4.09 -32.55
C ILE A 260 5.59 -5.10 -33.45
N GLN A 261 4.85 -5.98 -34.09
CA GLN A 261 5.35 -7.02 -34.99
C GLN A 261 4.50 -7.17 -36.25
#